data_a31e38b141cd3cda0b26cb6a1fa209c2
#
_entry.id   a31e38b141cd3cda0b26cb6a1fa209c2
#
_cell.length_a   1.000
_cell.length_b   1.000
_cell.length_c   1.000
_cell.angle_alpha   90.00
_cell.angle_beta   90.00
_cell.angle_gamma   90.00
#
_symmetry.space_group_name_H-M   'P 1'
#
loop_
_entity.id
_entity.type
_entity.pdbx_description
1 polymer ?
#
loop_
_entity_poly.entity_id
_entity_poly.type
_entity_poly.pdbx_seq_one_letter_code
_entity_poly.pdbx_strand_id
1 'polypeptide(L)'
;MARALLPRRVHSMPMWADVWAGLRNGPKTIIYDRAMADGMSADVRFAGLQPHVSASDSEQRGHTMTRSDPYQARARALAIEAGLDPDAKIERPGLRPMPTWCNFRKAARDEQNAREAAALAVEMPPQRPEYANSPILVLGEHDENTVAQMRNCMGVGNAVAGVICADGHLGYAQPVGGVIAYERQISISGVGFDIGCGNMAVRLDIPKTAIAGKVDLITREIAKTISFGIGRVNEERVEHALFDDAGAWHASGMADYRQKAMGQLGTVGSGNHYVDLMEDEGGFVWIGVHFGSRGLGHTSATRYLKAAGGKDGMNVPPAVVDEDSEIGQRYIAAMELAGRYAYAGREWVIDRVRRIVGGEVTASVHNHHNYAWRETHGGRDLWVVRKGATPAFPGQRGFVGGSMGDDAVIVEGIDSDDAKAALYSTIHGAGRLFGRMEAKRRFARPEMDAWIQRRGVFLMGADLDESPMAYRRLDEVLAFHAASARVVHRLRPFSVVMAGSGEVDPFKD
;
A
#
# COMPACT_ATOMS: atom_id res chain seq x y z
N MET A 1 14.88 61.06 -22.44
CA MET A 1 15.27 61.11 -21.02
C MET A 1 14.67 59.89 -20.32
N ALA A 2 15.48 58.85 -20.16
CA ALA A 2 15.11 57.60 -19.55
C ALA A 2 15.56 57.62 -18.06
N ARG A 3 14.68 57.32 -17.12
CA ARG A 3 15.05 57.06 -15.75
C ARG A 3 14.76 55.59 -15.45
N ALA A 4 15.84 54.84 -15.25
CA ALA A 4 15.84 53.46 -14.77
C ALA A 4 15.38 53.39 -13.31
N LEU A 5 14.49 52.45 -12.98
CA LEU A 5 14.17 52.06 -11.62
C LEU A 5 14.82 50.68 -11.35
N LEU A 6 15.72 50.65 -10.39
CA LEU A 6 16.36 49.47 -9.82
C LEU A 6 15.39 48.67 -8.96
N PRO A 7 15.52 47.35 -8.90
CA PRO A 7 14.65 46.48 -8.09
C PRO A 7 15.04 46.52 -6.60
N ARG A 8 14.00 46.50 -5.74
CA ARG A 8 14.11 46.47 -4.30
C ARG A 8 14.68 45.12 -3.82
N ARG A 9 15.55 45.18 -2.84
CA ARG A 9 16.15 44.06 -2.11
C ARG A 9 15.09 43.18 -1.48
N VAL A 10 15.21 41.87 -1.73
CA VAL A 10 14.48 40.81 -1.03
C VAL A 10 15.18 40.62 0.33
N HIS A 11 14.43 40.71 1.41
CA HIS A 11 14.89 40.43 2.77
C HIS A 11 15.11 38.92 2.90
N SER A 12 16.29 38.55 3.40
CA SER A 12 16.66 37.21 3.77
C SER A 12 15.72 36.64 4.85
N MET A 13 15.10 35.52 4.58
CA MET A 13 14.41 34.71 5.61
C MET A 13 15.42 34.00 6.50
N PRO A 14 15.10 33.79 7.79
CA PRO A 14 16.03 33.17 8.75
C PRO A 14 16.19 31.67 8.47
N MET A 15 17.40 31.17 8.71
CA MET A 15 17.81 29.79 8.55
C MET A 15 17.06 28.84 9.47
N TRP A 16 16.69 27.69 8.97
CA TRP A 16 15.90 26.59 9.53
C TRP A 16 16.45 25.88 10.79
N ALA A 17 17.50 26.38 11.42
CA ALA A 17 18.10 25.76 12.60
C ALA A 17 17.19 25.78 13.85
N ASP A 18 16.27 26.74 13.97
CA ASP A 18 15.47 26.93 15.19
C ASP A 18 14.13 26.17 15.19
N VAL A 19 13.71 25.59 14.06
CA VAL A 19 12.45 24.83 13.95
C VAL A 19 12.56 23.43 14.56
N TRP A 20 13.77 22.89 14.69
CA TRP A 20 14.01 21.53 15.22
C TRP A 20 13.98 21.41 16.76
N ALA A 21 14.04 22.50 17.49
CA ALA A 21 14.07 22.47 18.96
C ALA A 21 12.69 22.32 19.61
N GLY A 22 11.59 22.58 18.90
CA GLY A 22 10.21 22.61 19.43
C GLY A 22 9.37 21.34 19.22
N LEU A 23 9.86 20.36 18.45
CA LEU A 23 9.05 19.21 17.96
C LEU A 23 9.37 17.87 18.65
N ARG A 24 9.69 17.87 19.95
CA ARG A 24 10.03 16.62 20.66
C ARG A 24 8.83 15.75 21.06
N ASN A 25 7.58 16.21 20.91
CA ASN A 25 6.38 15.50 21.41
C ASN A 25 5.16 15.57 20.47
N GLY A 26 5.34 15.34 19.14
CA GLY A 26 4.20 15.23 18.19
C GLY A 26 4.44 14.13 17.16
N PRO A 27 3.39 13.57 16.53
CA PRO A 27 3.53 12.48 15.57
C PRO A 27 4.34 12.92 14.35
N LYS A 28 5.48 12.30 14.14
CA LYS A 28 6.47 12.61 13.08
C LYS A 28 5.94 12.37 11.65
N THR A 29 4.83 11.68 11.50
CA THR A 29 4.26 11.25 10.21
C THR A 29 3.70 12.41 9.38
N ILE A 30 3.15 13.45 10.04
CA ILE A 30 2.55 14.61 9.37
C ILE A 30 3.59 15.42 8.58
N ILE A 31 4.86 15.39 9.00
CA ILE A 31 5.92 16.19 8.37
C ILE A 31 6.37 15.57 7.03
N TYR A 32 6.30 14.24 6.89
CA TYR A 32 6.74 13.56 5.66
C TYR A 32 5.75 13.78 4.50
N ASP A 33 4.44 13.67 4.78
CA ASP A 33 3.40 13.91 3.76
C ASP A 33 3.28 15.40 3.40
N ARG A 34 3.51 16.31 4.35
CA ARG A 34 3.43 17.75 4.10
C ARG A 34 4.63 18.29 3.32
N ALA A 35 5.83 17.73 3.50
CA ALA A 35 7.01 18.10 2.71
C ALA A 35 6.86 17.68 1.23
N MET A 36 6.13 16.60 0.96
CA MET A 36 5.82 16.16 -0.41
C MET A 36 4.68 16.97 -1.04
N ALA A 37 3.79 17.57 -0.24
CA ALA A 37 2.72 18.44 -0.72
C ALA A 37 3.25 19.84 -1.17
N ASP A 38 4.35 20.32 -0.60
CA ASP A 38 4.89 21.66 -0.88
C ASP A 38 5.74 21.74 -2.16
N GLY A 39 5.75 20.69 -3.01
CA GLY A 39 6.39 20.73 -4.34
C GLY A 39 7.91 20.98 -4.33
N MET A 40 8.55 20.81 -3.18
CA MET A 40 10.00 20.90 -3.09
C MET A 40 10.63 19.67 -3.73
N SER A 41 11.33 19.86 -4.85
CA SER A 41 12.23 18.85 -5.38
C SER A 41 13.27 18.56 -4.31
N ALA A 42 13.10 17.44 -3.62
CA ALA A 42 14.10 16.97 -2.70
C ALA A 42 15.28 16.46 -3.52
N ASP A 43 16.33 17.28 -3.63
CA ASP A 43 17.68 16.81 -3.93
C ASP A 43 18.12 15.86 -2.81
N VAL A 44 17.59 14.66 -2.80
CA VAL A 44 18.11 13.58 -1.99
C VAL A 44 19.36 13.09 -2.71
N ARG A 45 20.49 13.69 -2.38
CA ARG A 45 21.79 13.10 -2.68
C ARG A 45 21.86 11.76 -1.96
N PHE A 46 21.74 10.69 -2.71
CA PHE A 46 22.08 9.36 -2.24
C PHE A 46 23.55 9.35 -1.85
N ALA A 47 23.84 9.46 -0.55
CA ALA A 47 25.17 9.19 -0.02
C ALA A 47 25.45 7.70 -0.25
N GLY A 48 26.34 7.42 -1.19
CA GLY A 48 26.75 6.07 -1.53
C GLY A 48 27.36 5.38 -0.31
N LEU A 49 26.67 4.37 0.19
CA LEU A 49 27.25 3.38 1.08
C LEU A 49 28.08 2.42 0.23
N GLN A 50 29.37 2.64 0.18
CA GLN A 50 30.32 1.66 -0.32
C GLN A 50 30.39 0.50 0.68
N PRO A 51 30.43 -0.76 0.21
CA PRO A 51 30.63 -1.90 1.09
C PRO A 51 32.11 -1.93 1.50
N HIS A 52 32.44 -1.67 2.75
CA HIS A 52 33.70 -2.07 3.32
C HIS A 52 33.70 -3.59 3.54
N VAL A 53 34.33 -4.30 2.63
CA VAL A 53 34.81 -5.67 2.86
C VAL A 53 36.13 -5.57 3.61
N SER A 54 36.12 -5.82 4.91
CA SER A 54 37.30 -6.19 5.65
C SER A 54 37.27 -7.68 5.92
N ALA A 55 38.16 -8.40 5.25
CA ALA A 55 38.50 -9.76 5.62
C ALA A 55 39.43 -9.72 6.84
N SER A 56 39.15 -10.58 7.78
CA SER A 56 39.92 -11.20 8.85
C SER A 56 39.21 -11.04 10.21
N ASP A 57 38.65 -12.12 10.68
CA ASP A 57 39.10 -12.85 11.85
C ASP A 57 38.20 -14.08 12.07
N SER A 58 38.77 -15.22 11.69
CA SER A 58 38.35 -16.52 12.16
C SER A 58 38.77 -16.65 13.62
N GLU A 59 37.83 -16.99 14.46
CA GLU A 59 37.89 -17.76 15.69
C GLU A 59 37.11 -17.17 16.85
N GLN A 60 36.26 -18.03 17.34
CA GLN A 60 35.75 -18.15 18.69
C GLN A 60 34.34 -17.73 19.01
N ARG A 61 33.65 -18.81 19.33
CA ARG A 61 32.57 -19.03 20.30
C ARG A 61 31.16 -18.99 19.77
N GLY A 62 30.69 -20.24 19.50
CA GLY A 62 29.29 -20.61 19.57
C GLY A 62 28.65 -20.17 20.90
N HIS A 63 27.84 -19.13 20.81
CA HIS A 63 26.69 -18.96 21.67
C HIS A 63 25.50 -18.89 20.73
N THR A 64 24.95 -20.04 20.39
CA THR A 64 23.58 -20.18 19.93
C THR A 64 22.69 -19.70 21.05
N MET A 65 22.37 -18.40 21.10
CA MET A 65 21.17 -17.95 21.77
C MET A 65 20.00 -18.57 21.02
N THR A 66 19.52 -19.70 21.53
CA THR A 66 18.20 -20.22 21.19
C THR A 66 17.18 -19.17 21.62
N ARG A 67 16.77 -18.28 20.69
CA ARG A 67 15.65 -17.37 20.93
C ARG A 67 14.46 -18.28 21.25
N SER A 68 13.96 -18.20 22.50
CA SER A 68 12.79 -18.93 22.93
C SER A 68 11.62 -18.52 22.03
N ASP A 69 10.99 -19.49 21.39
CA ASP A 69 9.76 -19.30 20.65
C ASP A 69 8.67 -18.80 21.60
N PRO A 70 8.08 -17.61 21.40
CA PRO A 70 7.09 -17.04 22.32
C PRO A 70 5.85 -17.93 22.51
N TYR A 71 5.58 -18.83 21.56
CA TYR A 71 4.43 -19.74 21.62
C TYR A 71 4.80 -21.14 22.11
N GLN A 72 6.08 -21.42 22.37
CA GLN A 72 6.55 -22.77 22.71
C GLN A 72 5.87 -23.33 23.96
N ALA A 73 5.76 -22.55 25.02
CA ALA A 73 5.17 -23.01 26.28
C ALA A 73 3.70 -23.43 26.08
N ARG A 74 2.89 -22.61 25.39
CA ARG A 74 1.48 -22.95 25.13
C ARG A 74 1.34 -24.08 24.11
N ALA A 75 2.18 -24.12 23.08
CA ALA A 75 2.16 -25.21 22.10
C ALA A 75 2.52 -26.55 22.71
N ARG A 76 3.42 -26.58 23.71
CA ARG A 76 3.74 -27.79 24.50
C ARG A 76 2.57 -28.20 25.34
N ALA A 77 1.88 -27.28 26.02
CA ALA A 77 0.70 -27.55 26.78
C ALA A 77 -0.43 -28.17 25.92
N LEU A 78 -0.67 -27.59 24.72
CA LEU A 78 -1.65 -28.13 23.77
C LEU A 78 -1.30 -29.56 23.29
N ALA A 79 -0.02 -29.87 23.11
CA ALA A 79 0.41 -31.22 22.76
C ALA A 79 0.10 -32.22 23.92
N ILE A 80 0.35 -31.82 25.16
CA ILE A 80 0.04 -32.61 26.36
C ILE A 80 -1.50 -32.80 26.50
N GLU A 81 -2.28 -31.71 26.32
CA GLU A 81 -3.75 -31.77 26.33
C GLU A 81 -4.30 -32.74 25.27
N ALA A 82 -3.58 -32.87 24.12
CA ALA A 82 -3.90 -33.84 23.07
C ALA A 82 -3.39 -35.27 23.37
N GLY A 83 -2.82 -35.52 24.55
CA GLY A 83 -2.29 -36.84 24.94
C GLY A 83 -0.97 -37.21 24.25
N LEU A 84 -0.22 -36.22 23.75
CA LEU A 84 1.03 -36.42 23.03
C LEU A 84 2.23 -35.94 23.85
N ASP A 85 3.38 -36.65 23.73
CA ASP A 85 4.63 -36.15 24.25
C ASP A 85 5.11 -34.97 23.41
N PRO A 86 5.25 -33.74 23.96
CA PRO A 86 5.63 -32.56 23.23
C PRO A 86 7.04 -32.65 22.65
N ASP A 87 7.92 -33.45 23.22
CA ASP A 87 9.32 -33.58 22.79
C ASP A 87 9.58 -34.78 21.88
N ALA A 88 8.60 -35.66 21.71
CA ALA A 88 8.68 -36.77 20.77
C ALA A 88 8.96 -36.21 19.37
N LYS A 89 9.96 -36.80 18.68
CA LYS A 89 10.34 -36.40 17.34
C LYS A 89 9.42 -37.00 16.29
N ILE A 90 8.91 -36.13 15.42
CA ILE A 90 8.10 -36.54 14.27
C ILE A 90 9.03 -36.60 13.05
N GLU A 91 9.11 -37.78 12.44
CA GLU A 91 9.81 -37.96 11.16
C GLU A 91 9.07 -37.27 10.01
N ARG A 92 9.84 -36.60 9.14
CA ARG A 92 9.30 -35.88 7.98
C ARG A 92 10.15 -36.22 6.75
N PRO A 93 9.54 -36.79 5.69
CA PRO A 93 10.29 -37.17 4.49
C PRO A 93 11.10 -35.99 3.92
N GLY A 94 12.41 -36.16 3.81
CA GLY A 94 13.32 -35.16 3.24
C GLY A 94 13.62 -33.93 4.13
N LEU A 95 13.15 -33.92 5.39
CA LEU A 95 13.37 -32.82 6.34
C LEU A 95 13.93 -33.34 7.67
N ARG A 96 14.54 -32.46 8.47
CA ARG A 96 14.97 -32.84 9.82
C ARG A 96 13.74 -33.13 10.71
N PRO A 97 13.81 -34.17 11.55
CA PRO A 97 12.78 -34.44 12.55
C PRO A 97 12.55 -33.22 13.43
N MET A 98 11.27 -32.98 13.81
CA MET A 98 10.91 -31.87 14.67
C MET A 98 10.10 -32.34 15.89
N PRO A 99 10.16 -31.64 17.04
CA PRO A 99 9.35 -31.96 18.18
C PRO A 99 7.83 -31.85 17.92
N THR A 100 7.04 -32.69 18.53
CA THR A 100 5.57 -32.74 18.39
C THR A 100 4.90 -31.41 18.67
N TRP A 101 5.38 -30.63 19.65
CA TRP A 101 4.81 -29.33 19.99
C TRP A 101 4.84 -28.36 18.83
N CYS A 102 5.74 -28.52 17.86
CA CYS A 102 5.81 -27.65 16.69
C CYS A 102 4.53 -27.67 15.84
N ASN A 103 3.78 -28.77 15.83
CA ASN A 103 2.48 -28.87 15.15
C ASN A 103 1.40 -28.02 15.81
N PHE A 104 1.56 -27.67 17.09
CA PHE A 104 0.62 -26.88 17.88
C PHE A 104 0.98 -25.38 17.93
N ARG A 105 2.10 -24.95 17.32
CA ARG A 105 2.51 -23.53 17.31
C ARG A 105 1.44 -22.61 16.70
N LYS A 106 0.80 -23.08 15.62
CA LYS A 106 -0.27 -22.28 14.99
C LYS A 106 -1.44 -22.12 15.96
N ALA A 107 -1.90 -23.19 16.58
CA ALA A 107 -2.99 -23.14 17.55
C ALA A 107 -2.67 -22.25 18.75
N ALA A 108 -1.46 -22.37 19.32
CA ALA A 108 -1.01 -21.53 20.43
C ALA A 108 -0.98 -20.04 20.07
N ARG A 109 -0.51 -19.70 18.87
CA ARG A 109 -0.53 -18.33 18.35
C ARG A 109 -1.96 -17.84 18.13
N ASP A 110 -2.81 -18.64 17.51
CA ASP A 110 -4.19 -18.28 17.23
C ASP A 110 -4.97 -18.06 18.52
N GLU A 111 -4.72 -18.86 19.57
CA GLU A 111 -5.29 -18.67 20.90
C GLU A 111 -4.80 -17.38 21.57
N GLN A 112 -3.51 -17.08 21.50
CA GLN A 112 -2.99 -15.82 22.02
C GLN A 112 -3.57 -14.61 21.29
N ASN A 113 -3.61 -14.65 19.97
CA ASN A 113 -4.24 -13.59 19.16
C ASN A 113 -5.73 -13.41 19.51
N ALA A 114 -6.45 -14.50 19.79
CA ALA A 114 -7.85 -14.44 20.21
C ALA A 114 -8.01 -13.80 21.60
N ARG A 115 -7.12 -14.12 22.55
CA ARG A 115 -7.10 -13.49 23.88
C ARG A 115 -6.78 -11.99 23.80
N GLU A 116 -5.78 -11.61 23.00
CA GLU A 116 -5.44 -10.21 22.77
C GLU A 116 -6.58 -9.44 22.10
N ALA A 117 -7.24 -10.06 21.10
CA ALA A 117 -8.42 -9.46 20.47
C ALA A 117 -9.58 -9.31 21.47
N ALA A 118 -9.81 -10.31 22.33
CA ALA A 118 -10.84 -10.22 23.36
C ALA A 118 -10.55 -9.14 24.41
N ALA A 119 -9.27 -8.94 24.77
CA ALA A 119 -8.86 -7.90 25.69
C ALA A 119 -9.03 -6.48 25.10
N LEU A 120 -8.96 -6.37 23.76
CA LEU A 120 -9.17 -5.10 23.03
C LEU A 120 -10.62 -4.93 22.56
N ALA A 121 -11.50 -5.93 22.77
CA ALA A 121 -12.86 -5.89 22.27
C ALA A 121 -13.63 -4.69 22.82
N VAL A 122 -14.23 -3.93 21.90
CA VAL A 122 -15.09 -2.78 22.22
C VAL A 122 -16.38 -2.88 21.42
N GLU A 123 -17.47 -2.31 21.94
CA GLU A 123 -18.67 -2.11 21.13
C GLU A 123 -18.38 -1.03 20.10
N MET A 124 -18.80 -1.27 18.85
CA MET A 124 -18.72 -0.22 17.82
C MET A 124 -19.61 0.97 18.24
N PRO A 125 -19.09 2.20 18.16
CA PRO A 125 -19.87 3.36 18.54
C PRO A 125 -21.10 3.50 17.63
N PRO A 126 -22.30 3.74 18.18
CA PRO A 126 -23.49 3.99 17.38
C PRO A 126 -23.32 5.28 16.57
N GLN A 127 -23.97 5.35 15.42
CA GLN A 127 -24.05 6.60 14.68
C GLN A 127 -24.81 7.64 15.47
N ARG A 128 -24.24 8.83 15.58
CA ARG A 128 -24.95 9.96 16.19
C ARG A 128 -25.94 10.57 15.18
N PRO A 129 -27.12 11.06 15.64
CA PRO A 129 -28.17 11.59 14.77
C PRO A 129 -27.69 12.71 13.82
N GLU A 130 -26.74 13.53 14.24
CA GLU A 130 -26.19 14.64 13.46
C GLU A 130 -25.45 14.19 12.19
N TYR A 131 -25.02 12.93 12.10
CA TYR A 131 -24.33 12.36 10.93
C TYR A 131 -25.25 11.57 9.99
N ALA A 132 -26.52 11.36 10.34
CA ALA A 132 -27.45 10.52 9.58
C ALA A 132 -27.70 10.98 8.13
N ASN A 133 -27.52 12.29 7.84
CA ASN A 133 -27.71 12.88 6.52
C ASN A 133 -26.41 13.45 5.93
N SER A 134 -25.26 12.93 6.32
CA SER A 134 -23.98 13.36 5.78
C SER A 134 -23.91 13.16 4.26
N PRO A 135 -23.37 14.12 3.50
CA PRO A 135 -23.41 14.10 2.04
C PRO A 135 -22.51 12.99 1.46
N ILE A 136 -22.94 12.45 0.32
CA ILE A 136 -22.15 11.54 -0.51
C ILE A 136 -22.03 12.17 -1.91
N LEU A 137 -20.79 12.47 -2.32
CA LEU A 137 -20.47 12.85 -3.69
C LEU A 137 -20.21 11.57 -4.51
N VAL A 138 -20.87 11.43 -5.64
CA VAL A 138 -20.65 10.31 -6.56
C VAL A 138 -20.12 10.84 -7.89
N LEU A 139 -18.89 10.47 -8.24
CA LEU A 139 -18.23 10.84 -9.49
C LEU A 139 -18.25 9.65 -10.44
N GLY A 140 -18.75 9.85 -11.66
CA GLY A 140 -18.89 8.78 -12.64
C GLY A 140 -20.15 7.92 -12.48
N GLU A 141 -20.20 6.80 -13.21
CA GLU A 141 -21.32 5.86 -13.22
C GLU A 141 -20.94 4.59 -12.45
N HIS A 142 -21.82 4.17 -11.55
CA HIS A 142 -21.61 3.00 -10.69
C HIS A 142 -22.86 2.12 -10.68
N ASP A 143 -22.65 0.82 -10.40
CA ASP A 143 -23.76 -0.06 -10.10
C ASP A 143 -24.42 0.31 -8.75
N GLU A 144 -25.68 -0.03 -8.61
CA GLU A 144 -26.48 0.32 -7.42
C GLU A 144 -25.90 -0.29 -6.13
N ASN A 145 -25.26 -1.47 -6.21
CA ASN A 145 -24.69 -2.11 -5.03
C ASN A 145 -23.48 -1.35 -4.51
N THR A 146 -22.65 -0.78 -5.40
CA THR A 146 -21.50 0.07 -5.00
C THR A 146 -21.99 1.31 -4.24
N VAL A 147 -23.03 1.97 -4.74
CA VAL A 147 -23.63 3.15 -4.08
C VAL A 147 -24.30 2.76 -2.76
N ALA A 148 -25.03 1.63 -2.73
CA ALA A 148 -25.64 1.11 -1.51
C ALA A 148 -24.60 0.75 -0.45
N GLN A 149 -23.47 0.15 -0.85
CA GLN A 149 -22.36 -0.15 0.04
C GLN A 149 -21.79 1.12 0.68
N MET A 150 -21.61 2.21 -0.09
CA MET A 150 -21.19 3.49 0.46
C MET A 150 -22.20 4.05 1.47
N ARG A 151 -23.50 4.01 1.16
CA ARG A 151 -24.56 4.45 2.09
C ARG A 151 -24.51 3.66 3.40
N ASN A 152 -24.29 2.34 3.33
CA ASN A 152 -24.15 1.50 4.51
C ASN A 152 -22.95 1.93 5.36
N CYS A 153 -21.82 2.27 4.73
CA CYS A 153 -20.66 2.78 5.44
C CYS A 153 -20.91 4.13 6.09
N MET A 154 -21.59 5.04 5.40
CA MET A 154 -21.97 6.37 5.91
C MET A 154 -22.97 6.29 7.07
N GLY A 155 -23.68 5.18 7.21
CA GLY A 155 -24.60 4.90 8.32
C GLY A 155 -23.92 4.41 9.61
N VAL A 156 -22.59 4.40 9.71
CA VAL A 156 -21.86 3.91 10.88
C VAL A 156 -20.85 4.95 11.37
N GLY A 157 -20.81 5.14 12.69
CA GLY A 157 -19.89 6.09 13.33
C GLY A 157 -20.17 7.55 12.99
N ASN A 158 -19.15 8.40 13.13
CA ASN A 158 -19.22 9.84 12.91
C ASN A 158 -18.77 10.23 11.48
N ALA A 159 -19.35 9.60 10.47
CA ALA A 159 -19.03 9.88 9.06
C ALA A 159 -19.65 11.23 8.65
N VAL A 160 -18.82 12.23 8.32
CA VAL A 160 -19.26 13.60 8.00
C VAL A 160 -19.40 13.86 6.51
N ALA A 161 -18.68 13.14 5.67
CA ALA A 161 -18.75 13.22 4.20
C ALA A 161 -18.26 11.94 3.57
N GLY A 162 -18.82 11.57 2.42
CA GLY A 162 -18.40 10.42 1.61
C GLY A 162 -18.18 10.81 0.15
N VAL A 163 -17.26 10.13 -0.52
CA VAL A 163 -17.00 10.27 -1.96
C VAL A 163 -16.85 8.89 -2.59
N ILE A 164 -17.45 8.69 -3.76
CA ILE A 164 -17.13 7.57 -4.64
C ILE A 164 -16.41 8.16 -5.85
N CYS A 165 -15.13 7.85 -6.01
CA CYS A 165 -14.35 8.22 -7.19
C CYS A 165 -14.83 7.44 -8.43
N ALA A 166 -14.56 7.95 -9.63
CA ALA A 166 -15.10 7.42 -10.88
C ALA A 166 -14.67 5.97 -11.21
N ASP A 167 -13.58 5.49 -10.63
CA ASP A 167 -13.11 4.10 -10.70
C ASP A 167 -13.78 3.17 -9.66
N GLY A 168 -14.78 3.67 -8.92
CA GLY A 168 -15.43 2.98 -7.82
C GLY A 168 -16.09 1.64 -8.23
N HIS A 169 -15.95 0.64 -7.35
CA HIS A 169 -16.58 -0.68 -7.50
C HIS A 169 -16.72 -1.37 -6.12
N LEU A 170 -17.46 -2.47 -6.08
CA LEU A 170 -17.66 -3.24 -4.84
C LEU A 170 -16.33 -3.63 -4.19
N GLY A 171 -16.28 -3.53 -2.87
CA GLY A 171 -15.13 -3.92 -2.04
C GLY A 171 -15.59 -4.57 -0.74
N TYR A 172 -14.67 -5.06 0.08
CA TYR A 172 -14.97 -5.57 1.41
C TYR A 172 -15.37 -4.42 2.35
N ALA A 173 -16.55 -4.47 2.92
CA ALA A 173 -17.23 -3.47 3.74
C ALA A 173 -17.38 -2.10 3.05
N GLN A 174 -16.28 -1.43 2.70
CA GLN A 174 -16.26 -0.15 1.99
C GLN A 174 -15.95 -0.37 0.50
N PRO A 175 -16.63 0.33 -0.45
CA PRO A 175 -16.31 0.24 -1.86
C PRO A 175 -14.86 0.67 -2.13
N VAL A 176 -14.20 0.04 -3.10
CA VAL A 176 -12.95 0.54 -3.66
C VAL A 176 -13.27 1.80 -4.48
N GLY A 177 -12.42 2.81 -4.48
CA GLY A 177 -12.74 4.16 -4.95
C GLY A 177 -13.49 5.00 -3.90
N GLY A 178 -13.76 4.41 -2.72
CA GLY A 178 -14.48 5.05 -1.64
C GLY A 178 -13.60 5.88 -0.71
N VAL A 179 -14.06 7.09 -0.38
CA VAL A 179 -13.44 8.00 0.58
C VAL A 179 -14.49 8.38 1.62
N ILE A 180 -14.16 8.24 2.90
CA ILE A 180 -15.05 8.67 3.99
C ILE A 180 -14.27 9.48 5.00
N ALA A 181 -14.78 10.66 5.34
CA ALA A 181 -14.23 11.50 6.39
C ALA A 181 -14.99 11.25 7.70
N TYR A 182 -14.27 10.89 8.76
CA TYR A 182 -14.79 10.65 10.10
C TYR A 182 -14.29 11.71 11.08
N GLU A 183 -15.15 12.14 11.99
CA GLU A 183 -14.76 13.02 13.10
C GLU A 183 -14.37 12.19 14.32
N ARG A 184 -13.10 12.30 14.75
CA ARG A 184 -12.53 11.61 15.90
C ARG A 184 -12.65 10.07 15.89
N GLN A 185 -12.85 9.48 14.73
CA GLN A 185 -12.96 8.04 14.52
C GLN A 185 -12.20 7.60 13.29
N ILE A 186 -11.81 6.34 13.25
CA ILE A 186 -11.14 5.73 12.10
C ILE A 186 -11.79 4.40 11.73
N SER A 187 -11.98 4.15 10.43
CA SER A 187 -12.53 2.90 9.93
C SER A 187 -11.43 1.90 9.59
N ILE A 188 -11.34 0.81 10.32
CA ILE A 188 -10.44 -0.31 10.07
C ILE A 188 -10.77 -0.97 8.73
N SER A 189 -12.06 -1.24 8.51
CA SER A 189 -12.54 -1.83 7.25
C SER A 189 -12.37 -0.91 6.05
N GLY A 190 -12.44 0.42 6.28
CA GLY A 190 -12.30 1.43 5.26
C GLY A 190 -10.88 1.53 4.72
N VAL A 191 -9.87 1.37 5.56
CA VAL A 191 -8.47 1.24 5.10
C VAL A 191 -8.27 -0.10 4.37
N GLY A 192 -8.91 -1.17 4.85
CA GLY A 192 -8.88 -2.49 4.25
C GLY A 192 -7.67 -3.33 4.65
N PHE A 193 -7.55 -4.51 4.03
CA PHE A 193 -6.53 -5.50 4.40
C PHE A 193 -5.14 -5.17 3.85
N ASP A 194 -5.05 -4.55 2.68
CA ASP A 194 -3.77 -4.13 2.11
C ASP A 194 -3.46 -2.68 2.51
N ILE A 195 -3.21 -2.49 3.82
CA ILE A 195 -2.83 -1.20 4.38
C ILE A 195 -1.63 -0.64 3.64
N GLY A 196 -1.70 0.62 3.21
CA GLY A 196 -0.63 1.27 2.49
C GLY A 196 -0.44 0.75 1.06
N CYS A 197 -1.43 0.01 0.49
CA CYS A 197 -1.42 -0.22 -0.95
C CYS A 197 -1.31 1.12 -1.67
N GLY A 198 -0.46 1.16 -2.68
CA GLY A 198 -0.10 2.41 -3.33
C GLY A 198 0.91 2.21 -4.43
N ASN A 199 1.28 3.33 -5.02
CA ASN A 199 2.10 3.38 -6.21
C ASN A 199 3.40 4.16 -5.95
N MET A 200 4.45 3.77 -6.65
CA MET A 200 5.65 4.60 -6.83
C MET A 200 6.04 4.60 -8.29
N ALA A 201 6.37 5.76 -8.84
CA ALA A 201 6.93 5.89 -10.18
C ALA A 201 8.16 6.78 -10.13
N VAL A 202 9.23 6.39 -10.83
CA VAL A 202 10.44 7.20 -10.98
C VAL A 202 10.80 7.33 -12.44
N ARG A 203 11.17 8.56 -12.84
CA ARG A 203 11.71 8.88 -14.16
C ARG A 203 13.22 8.72 -14.16
N LEU A 204 13.75 8.07 -15.17
CA LEU A 204 15.19 7.95 -15.37
C LEU A 204 15.68 8.97 -16.41
N ASP A 205 16.98 9.25 -16.38
CA ASP A 205 17.66 10.14 -17.35
C ASP A 205 17.98 9.46 -18.68
N ILE A 206 17.54 8.20 -18.88
CA ILE A 206 17.80 7.42 -20.09
C ILE A 206 16.56 7.39 -21.01
N PRO A 207 16.72 7.56 -22.32
CA PRO A 207 15.63 7.36 -23.26
C PRO A 207 15.36 5.86 -23.49
N LYS A 208 14.11 5.51 -23.77
CA LYS A 208 13.70 4.11 -24.09
C LYS A 208 14.52 3.52 -25.23
N THR A 209 14.95 4.34 -26.21
CA THR A 209 15.76 3.90 -27.33
C THR A 209 17.10 3.28 -26.89
N ALA A 210 17.65 3.70 -25.74
CA ALA A 210 18.89 3.16 -25.21
C ALA A 210 18.76 1.69 -24.73
N ILE A 211 17.54 1.24 -24.43
CA ILE A 211 17.23 -0.11 -23.94
C ILE A 211 16.33 -0.91 -24.88
N ALA A 212 15.90 -0.35 -26.02
CA ALA A 212 14.90 -0.94 -26.91
C ALA A 212 15.25 -2.38 -27.36
N GLY A 213 16.51 -2.66 -27.64
CA GLY A 213 16.97 -4.02 -28.03
C GLY A 213 17.18 -5.00 -26.88
N LYS A 214 16.88 -4.62 -25.63
CA LYS A 214 17.12 -5.42 -24.41
C LYS A 214 15.90 -5.52 -23.50
N VAL A 215 14.73 -5.05 -23.94
CA VAL A 215 13.52 -5.01 -23.11
C VAL A 215 13.15 -6.38 -22.57
N ASP A 216 13.19 -7.42 -23.39
CA ASP A 216 12.91 -8.79 -23.00
C ASP A 216 13.90 -9.33 -21.96
N LEU A 217 15.20 -9.05 -22.11
CA LEU A 217 16.23 -9.44 -21.16
C LEU A 217 16.06 -8.72 -19.82
N ILE A 218 15.83 -7.40 -19.86
CA ILE A 218 15.57 -6.58 -18.68
C ILE A 218 14.33 -7.09 -17.94
N THR A 219 13.23 -7.35 -18.67
CA THR A 219 11.98 -7.85 -18.07
C THR A 219 12.18 -9.21 -17.39
N ARG A 220 12.94 -10.13 -18.03
CA ARG A 220 13.26 -11.44 -17.43
C ARG A 220 14.13 -11.30 -16.19
N GLU A 221 15.08 -10.36 -16.19
CA GLU A 221 15.94 -10.12 -15.04
C GLU A 221 15.16 -9.50 -13.87
N ILE A 222 14.21 -8.58 -14.14
CA ILE A 222 13.28 -8.07 -13.13
C ILE A 222 12.47 -9.23 -12.52
N ALA A 223 11.86 -10.07 -13.36
CA ALA A 223 11.06 -11.21 -12.91
C ALA A 223 11.84 -12.24 -12.09
N LYS A 224 13.14 -12.37 -12.33
CA LYS A 224 14.05 -13.23 -11.58
C LYS A 224 14.51 -12.61 -10.26
N THR A 225 14.77 -11.29 -10.25
CA THR A 225 15.34 -10.58 -9.10
C THR A 225 14.29 -10.21 -8.06
N ILE A 226 13.07 -9.89 -8.49
CA ILE A 226 11.98 -9.46 -7.61
C ILE A 226 11.06 -10.64 -7.31
N SER A 227 10.75 -10.83 -6.03
CA SER A 227 9.87 -11.90 -5.58
C SER A 227 8.39 -11.53 -5.78
N PHE A 228 7.72 -12.21 -6.71
CA PHE A 228 6.28 -12.09 -6.93
C PHE A 228 5.56 -13.28 -6.28
N GLY A 229 4.33 -13.05 -5.79
CA GLY A 229 3.47 -14.11 -5.28
C GLY A 229 3.10 -13.98 -3.80
N ILE A 230 2.07 -14.76 -3.38
CA ILE A 230 1.54 -14.72 -2.02
C ILE A 230 2.48 -15.41 -1.05
N GLY A 231 2.73 -14.75 0.08
CA GLY A 231 3.53 -15.32 1.16
C GLY A 231 5.00 -15.51 0.82
N ARG A 232 5.44 -15.08 -0.36
CA ARG A 232 6.84 -15.14 -0.76
C ARG A 232 7.70 -14.30 0.18
N VAL A 233 8.95 -14.71 0.29
CA VAL A 233 10.02 -14.02 1.03
C VAL A 233 11.22 -13.89 0.09
N ASN A 234 12.04 -12.87 0.33
CA ASN A 234 13.32 -12.76 -0.38
C ASN A 234 14.29 -13.84 0.12
N GLU A 235 15.20 -14.24 -0.74
CA GLU A 235 16.29 -15.17 -0.39
C GLU A 235 17.16 -14.57 0.72
N GLU A 236 17.46 -13.28 0.62
CA GLU A 236 18.19 -12.51 1.62
C GLU A 236 17.22 -11.59 2.38
N ARG A 237 17.49 -11.39 3.67
CA ARG A 237 16.75 -10.43 4.47
C ARG A 237 17.13 -9.01 4.08
N VAL A 238 16.12 -8.17 3.95
CA VAL A 238 16.34 -6.74 3.72
C VAL A 238 16.55 -6.04 5.05
N GLU A 239 17.72 -5.43 5.22
CA GLU A 239 18.00 -4.54 6.35
C GLU A 239 17.43 -3.15 6.07
N HIS A 240 16.70 -2.59 7.04
CA HIS A 240 16.11 -1.25 6.93
C HIS A 240 15.89 -0.69 8.34
N ALA A 241 16.13 0.61 8.53
CA ALA A 241 15.98 1.31 9.81
C ALA A 241 14.59 1.18 10.45
N LEU A 242 13.55 0.94 9.66
CA LEU A 242 12.20 0.61 10.13
C LEU A 242 12.18 -0.55 11.14
N PHE A 243 13.08 -1.52 10.96
CA PHE A 243 13.17 -2.68 11.85
C PHE A 243 13.89 -2.40 13.16
N ASP A 244 14.58 -1.26 13.28
CA ASP A 244 15.27 -0.84 14.52
C ASP A 244 14.35 -0.03 15.45
N ASP A 245 13.21 0.43 14.95
CA ASP A 245 12.17 1.16 15.70
C ASP A 245 11.34 0.21 16.58
N ALA A 246 11.96 -0.33 17.64
CA ALA A 246 11.30 -1.26 18.55
C ALA A 246 10.03 -0.66 19.18
N GLY A 247 9.99 0.67 19.39
CA GLY A 247 8.83 1.38 19.93
C GLY A 247 7.60 1.28 19.01
N ALA A 248 7.77 1.52 17.70
CA ALA A 248 6.68 1.41 16.74
C ALA A 248 6.17 -0.04 16.62
N TRP A 249 7.07 -1.03 16.60
CA TRP A 249 6.68 -2.43 16.58
C TRP A 249 5.90 -2.86 17.82
N HIS A 250 6.22 -2.30 18.98
CA HIS A 250 5.50 -2.57 20.23
C HIS A 250 4.14 -1.84 20.26
N ALA A 251 4.12 -0.54 19.97
CA ALA A 251 2.89 0.27 19.97
C ALA A 251 1.84 -0.27 18.99
N SER A 252 2.28 -0.77 17.83
CA SER A 252 1.40 -1.39 16.83
C SER A 252 0.89 -2.78 17.21
N GLY A 253 1.35 -3.38 18.31
CA GLY A 253 1.05 -4.77 18.65
C GLY A 253 1.56 -5.81 17.63
N MET A 254 2.52 -5.44 16.74
CA MET A 254 3.00 -6.29 15.66
C MET A 254 4.45 -6.78 15.86
N ALA A 255 4.98 -6.69 17.09
CA ALA A 255 6.34 -7.09 17.40
C ALA A 255 6.64 -8.57 17.06
N ASP A 256 5.66 -9.45 17.21
CA ASP A 256 5.73 -10.87 16.85
C ASP A 256 5.87 -11.10 15.33
N TYR A 257 5.39 -10.15 14.50
CA TYR A 257 5.45 -10.24 13.05
C TYR A 257 6.75 -9.69 12.44
N ARG A 258 7.56 -8.95 13.20
CA ARG A 258 8.76 -8.23 12.72
C ARG A 258 9.71 -9.12 11.91
N GLN A 259 10.01 -10.35 12.39
CA GLN A 259 10.92 -11.25 11.68
C GLN A 259 10.38 -11.71 10.32
N LYS A 260 9.06 -11.94 10.22
CA LYS A 260 8.41 -12.27 8.95
C LYS A 260 8.38 -11.08 8.01
N ALA A 261 8.11 -9.88 8.53
CA ALA A 261 8.14 -8.65 7.76
C ALA A 261 9.53 -8.39 7.15
N MET A 262 10.63 -8.63 7.89
CA MET A 262 12.00 -8.53 7.35
C MET A 262 12.23 -9.41 6.11
N GLY A 263 11.66 -10.61 6.08
CA GLY A 263 11.77 -11.49 4.92
C GLY A 263 10.85 -11.09 3.75
N GLN A 264 9.81 -10.29 4.01
CA GLN A 264 8.82 -9.90 2.99
C GLN A 264 9.02 -8.49 2.44
N LEU A 265 9.89 -7.66 3.03
CA LEU A 265 10.14 -6.30 2.53
C LEU A 265 10.69 -6.38 1.09
N GLY A 266 10.10 -5.63 0.17
CA GLY A 266 10.49 -5.64 -1.24
C GLY A 266 9.94 -6.83 -2.04
N THR A 267 9.05 -7.68 -1.49
CA THR A 267 8.25 -8.62 -2.29
C THR A 267 7.04 -7.88 -2.86
N VAL A 268 6.61 -8.21 -4.09
CA VAL A 268 5.51 -7.48 -4.77
C VAL A 268 4.14 -8.11 -4.48
N GLY A 269 4.06 -9.43 -4.36
CA GLY A 269 2.79 -10.12 -4.11
C GLY A 269 2.10 -10.59 -5.38
N SER A 270 0.78 -10.66 -5.37
CA SER A 270 -0.04 -11.19 -6.46
C SER A 270 -1.24 -10.29 -6.77
N GLY A 271 -2.08 -10.72 -7.70
CA GLY A 271 -3.24 -9.96 -8.16
C GLY A 271 -2.80 -8.80 -9.04
N ASN A 272 -3.36 -7.62 -8.79
CA ASN A 272 -3.05 -6.40 -9.53
C ASN A 272 -1.72 -5.73 -9.14
N HIS A 273 -0.87 -6.40 -8.34
CA HIS A 273 0.45 -5.90 -8.01
C HIS A 273 1.45 -6.12 -9.15
N TYR A 274 2.23 -5.10 -9.48
CA TYR A 274 3.09 -5.13 -10.66
C TYR A 274 4.41 -4.36 -10.48
N VAL A 275 5.31 -4.59 -11.42
CA VAL A 275 6.49 -3.78 -11.75
C VAL A 275 6.45 -3.51 -13.24
N ASP A 276 6.38 -2.25 -13.63
CA ASP A 276 6.25 -1.81 -15.02
C ASP A 276 7.43 -0.93 -15.44
N LEU A 277 7.83 -1.08 -16.71
CA LEU A 277 8.64 -0.09 -17.40
C LEU A 277 7.76 0.65 -18.42
N MET A 278 7.81 1.97 -18.36
CA MET A 278 6.97 2.86 -19.16
C MET A 278 7.82 3.94 -19.83
N GLU A 279 7.25 4.57 -20.85
CA GLU A 279 7.84 5.70 -21.60
C GLU A 279 6.94 6.91 -21.45
N ASP A 280 7.52 8.08 -21.12
CA ASP A 280 6.80 9.35 -21.15
C ASP A 280 6.77 9.99 -22.54
N GLU A 281 6.09 11.16 -22.68
CA GLU A 281 5.97 11.90 -23.93
C GLU A 281 7.34 12.39 -24.47
N GLY A 282 8.33 12.52 -23.58
CA GLY A 282 9.71 12.89 -23.92
C GLY A 282 10.57 11.70 -24.36
N GLY A 283 10.01 10.48 -24.34
CA GLY A 283 10.72 9.24 -24.68
C GLY A 283 11.63 8.70 -23.59
N PHE A 284 11.51 9.19 -22.34
CA PHE A 284 12.31 8.75 -21.22
C PHE A 284 11.65 7.57 -20.49
N VAL A 285 12.50 6.72 -19.91
CA VAL A 285 12.06 5.54 -19.16
C VAL A 285 11.54 5.94 -17.79
N TRP A 286 10.41 5.37 -17.42
CA TRP A 286 9.87 5.36 -16.07
C TRP A 286 9.80 3.93 -15.54
N ILE A 287 10.08 3.75 -14.25
CA ILE A 287 9.81 2.53 -13.50
C ILE A 287 8.60 2.80 -12.63
N GLY A 288 7.54 1.98 -12.76
CA GLY A 288 6.35 2.04 -11.93
C GLY A 288 6.19 0.76 -11.12
N VAL A 289 5.77 0.90 -9.86
CA VAL A 289 5.46 -0.24 -8.98
C VAL A 289 4.16 -0.01 -8.24
N HIS A 290 3.40 -1.09 -8.04
CA HIS A 290 2.14 -1.11 -7.31
C HIS A 290 2.12 -2.29 -6.35
N PHE A 291 2.11 -2.03 -5.06
CA PHE A 291 1.83 -3.00 -3.99
C PHE A 291 1.76 -2.29 -2.63
N GLY A 292 1.25 -3.02 -1.62
CA GLY A 292 1.07 -2.51 -0.25
C GLY A 292 2.02 -3.13 0.76
N SER A 293 1.58 -3.18 2.02
CA SER A 293 2.37 -3.62 3.18
C SER A 293 2.47 -5.13 3.35
N ARG A 294 2.12 -5.88 2.34
CA ARG A 294 2.22 -7.33 2.31
C ARG A 294 1.50 -7.98 3.51
N GLY A 295 2.03 -9.10 4.00
CA GLY A 295 1.47 -9.80 5.15
C GLY A 295 1.44 -9.00 6.45
N LEU A 296 2.23 -7.94 6.60
CA LEU A 296 2.19 -7.05 7.77
C LEU A 296 0.84 -6.35 7.86
N GLY A 297 0.43 -5.63 6.78
CA GLY A 297 -0.86 -4.92 6.77
C GLY A 297 -2.05 -5.86 6.86
N HIS A 298 -2.04 -6.97 6.13
CA HIS A 298 -3.11 -7.96 6.19
C HIS A 298 -3.29 -8.54 7.61
N THR A 299 -2.20 -8.88 8.29
CA THR A 299 -2.25 -9.40 9.66
C THR A 299 -2.72 -8.33 10.64
N SER A 300 -2.25 -7.08 10.48
CA SER A 300 -2.70 -5.93 11.29
C SER A 300 -4.21 -5.70 11.13
N ALA A 301 -4.68 -5.55 9.89
CA ALA A 301 -6.10 -5.32 9.62
C ALA A 301 -6.97 -6.45 10.17
N THR A 302 -6.58 -7.72 9.96
CA THR A 302 -7.31 -8.87 10.48
C THR A 302 -7.36 -8.88 12.01
N ARG A 303 -6.24 -8.58 12.69
CA ARG A 303 -6.16 -8.54 14.16
C ARG A 303 -7.10 -7.48 14.72
N TYR A 304 -7.01 -6.26 14.21
CA TYR A 304 -7.78 -5.13 14.71
C TYR A 304 -9.26 -5.17 14.29
N LEU A 305 -9.57 -5.71 13.09
CA LEU A 305 -10.95 -5.94 12.66
C LEU A 305 -11.67 -6.89 13.63
N LYS A 306 -11.03 -8.00 14.00
CA LYS A 306 -11.58 -8.95 14.99
C LYS A 306 -11.73 -8.33 16.39
N ALA A 307 -10.72 -7.57 16.83
CA ALA A 307 -10.75 -6.89 18.13
C ALA A 307 -11.88 -5.85 18.21
N ALA A 308 -12.19 -5.17 17.11
CA ALA A 308 -13.31 -4.25 17.01
C ALA A 308 -14.68 -4.94 16.83
N GLY A 309 -14.75 -6.28 16.91
CA GLY A 309 -15.99 -7.03 16.69
C GLY A 309 -16.49 -7.01 15.23
N GLY A 310 -15.65 -6.51 14.31
CA GLY A 310 -15.97 -6.42 12.88
C GLY A 310 -15.88 -7.78 12.19
N LYS A 311 -16.52 -7.87 11.03
CA LYS A 311 -16.52 -9.07 10.17
C LYS A 311 -15.88 -8.74 8.83
N ASP A 312 -15.26 -9.75 8.23
CA ASP A 312 -14.83 -9.71 6.85
C ASP A 312 -16.01 -10.07 5.93
N GLY A 313 -16.21 -9.31 4.86
CA GLY A 313 -17.28 -9.54 3.90
C GLY A 313 -17.66 -8.29 3.11
N MET A 314 -18.32 -8.48 1.97
CA MET A 314 -18.72 -7.38 1.09
C MET A 314 -19.93 -6.59 1.63
N ASN A 315 -20.90 -7.29 2.22
CA ASN A 315 -22.16 -6.71 2.71
C ASN A 315 -22.22 -6.66 4.23
N VAL A 316 -21.11 -6.29 4.87
CA VAL A 316 -21.01 -6.16 6.32
C VAL A 316 -20.86 -4.68 6.71
N PRO A 317 -21.34 -4.26 7.88
CA PRO A 317 -21.04 -2.92 8.39
C PRO A 317 -19.53 -2.71 8.55
N PRO A 318 -19.02 -1.50 8.29
CA PRO A 318 -17.62 -1.20 8.54
C PRO A 318 -17.31 -1.21 10.04
N ALA A 319 -16.12 -1.69 10.41
CA ALA A 319 -15.62 -1.56 11.78
C ALA A 319 -14.99 -0.17 11.94
N VAL A 320 -15.59 0.66 12.77
CA VAL A 320 -15.17 2.02 13.10
C VAL A 320 -14.86 2.09 14.59
N VAL A 321 -13.76 2.74 14.97
CA VAL A 321 -13.33 2.88 16.36
C VAL A 321 -12.97 4.34 16.68
N ASP A 322 -13.13 4.76 17.94
CA ASP A 322 -12.72 6.08 18.38
C ASP A 322 -11.20 6.22 18.38
N GLU A 323 -10.68 7.34 17.87
CA GLU A 323 -9.24 7.60 17.78
C GLU A 323 -8.53 7.56 19.15
N ASP A 324 -9.23 7.94 20.22
CA ASP A 324 -8.70 8.01 21.60
C ASP A 324 -8.85 6.68 22.36
N SER A 325 -9.60 5.71 21.83
CA SER A 325 -9.72 4.39 22.43
C SER A 325 -8.39 3.62 22.32
N GLU A 326 -8.14 2.69 23.25
CA GLU A 326 -6.92 1.87 23.20
C GLU A 326 -6.77 1.12 21.87
N ILE A 327 -7.87 0.55 21.36
CA ILE A 327 -7.88 -0.13 20.07
C ILE A 327 -7.62 0.84 18.91
N GLY A 328 -8.20 2.07 18.96
CA GLY A 328 -7.99 3.10 17.94
C GLY A 328 -6.53 3.52 17.87
N GLN A 329 -5.92 3.84 19.01
CA GLN A 329 -4.51 4.25 19.06
C GLN A 329 -3.57 3.14 18.59
N ARG A 330 -3.81 1.89 19.00
CA ARG A 330 -3.02 0.74 18.55
C ARG A 330 -3.20 0.46 17.05
N TYR A 331 -4.43 0.60 16.54
CA TYR A 331 -4.68 0.43 15.11
C TYR A 331 -4.00 1.55 14.29
N ILE A 332 -4.08 2.79 14.73
CA ILE A 332 -3.39 3.92 14.09
C ILE A 332 -1.89 3.63 14.03
N ALA A 333 -1.28 3.22 15.15
CA ALA A 333 0.14 2.86 15.19
C ALA A 333 0.47 1.68 14.23
N ALA A 334 -0.41 0.69 14.11
CA ALA A 334 -0.24 -0.43 13.19
C ALA A 334 -0.38 -0.01 11.72
N MET A 335 -1.32 0.86 11.42
CA MET A 335 -1.52 1.43 10.10
C MET A 335 -0.30 2.29 9.68
N GLU A 336 0.20 3.15 10.57
CA GLU A 336 1.39 3.96 10.33
C GLU A 336 2.65 3.10 10.10
N LEU A 337 2.85 2.06 10.90
CA LEU A 337 3.94 1.11 10.71
C LEU A 337 3.84 0.40 9.36
N ALA A 338 2.65 -0.08 8.99
CA ALA A 338 2.39 -0.75 7.72
C ALA A 338 2.56 0.21 6.52
N GLY A 339 2.15 1.49 6.65
CA GLY A 339 2.36 2.52 5.65
C GLY A 339 3.85 2.77 5.40
N ARG A 340 4.64 3.03 6.46
CA ARG A 340 6.11 3.17 6.36
C ARG A 340 6.76 1.94 5.74
N TYR A 341 6.30 0.76 6.11
CA TYR A 341 6.78 -0.51 5.55
C TYR A 341 6.49 -0.62 4.04
N ALA A 342 5.30 -0.21 3.59
CA ALA A 342 4.94 -0.23 2.18
C ALA A 342 5.77 0.77 1.35
N TYR A 343 6.05 1.96 1.89
CA TYR A 343 6.98 2.92 1.28
C TYR A 343 8.37 2.31 1.12
N ALA A 344 8.96 1.83 2.21
CA ALA A 344 10.29 1.20 2.19
C ALA A 344 10.37 0.02 1.20
N GLY A 345 9.29 -0.78 1.10
CA GLY A 345 9.22 -1.89 0.16
C GLY A 345 9.25 -1.44 -1.29
N ARG A 346 8.46 -0.41 -1.67
CA ARG A 346 8.45 0.14 -3.03
C ARG A 346 9.78 0.80 -3.39
N GLU A 347 10.38 1.56 -2.48
CA GLU A 347 11.69 2.16 -2.67
C GLU A 347 12.77 1.10 -2.92
N TRP A 348 12.75 0.02 -2.15
CA TRP A 348 13.68 -1.10 -2.33
C TRP A 348 13.53 -1.77 -3.70
N VAL A 349 12.29 -2.00 -4.16
CA VAL A 349 12.03 -2.58 -5.48
C VAL A 349 12.48 -1.63 -6.60
N ILE A 350 12.14 -0.35 -6.50
CA ILE A 350 12.58 0.68 -7.46
C ILE A 350 14.10 0.71 -7.58
N ASP A 351 14.84 0.72 -6.46
CA ASP A 351 16.31 0.73 -6.49
C ASP A 351 16.87 -0.51 -7.20
N ARG A 352 16.32 -1.70 -6.94
CA ARG A 352 16.73 -2.95 -7.61
C ARG A 352 16.44 -2.92 -9.10
N VAL A 353 15.25 -2.50 -9.49
CA VAL A 353 14.87 -2.40 -10.90
C VAL A 353 15.69 -1.33 -11.63
N ARG A 354 15.95 -0.18 -10.99
CA ARG A 354 16.84 0.86 -11.54
C ARG A 354 18.24 0.32 -11.85
N ARG A 355 18.82 -0.50 -10.96
CA ARG A 355 20.14 -1.12 -11.18
C ARG A 355 20.14 -2.07 -12.38
N ILE A 356 19.02 -2.75 -12.66
CA ILE A 356 18.85 -3.62 -13.82
C ILE A 356 18.72 -2.81 -15.11
N VAL A 357 17.93 -1.74 -15.07
CA VAL A 357 17.64 -0.88 -16.22
C VAL A 357 18.83 0.04 -16.54
N GLY A 358 19.48 0.58 -15.51
CA GLY A 358 20.48 1.65 -15.58
C GLY A 358 19.88 3.04 -15.49
N GLY A 359 20.74 4.06 -15.49
CA GLY A 359 20.35 5.48 -15.40
C GLY A 359 20.12 5.97 -13.97
N GLU A 360 19.96 7.30 -13.85
CA GLU A 360 19.74 7.99 -12.59
C GLU A 360 18.31 8.56 -12.50
N VAL A 361 17.77 8.62 -11.29
CA VAL A 361 16.41 9.13 -11.04
C VAL A 361 16.38 10.65 -11.19
N THR A 362 15.49 11.16 -12.04
CA THR A 362 15.29 12.60 -12.30
C THR A 362 13.97 13.13 -11.73
N ALA A 363 12.98 12.28 -11.52
CA ALA A 363 11.73 12.61 -10.85
C ALA A 363 11.16 11.40 -10.12
N SER A 364 10.39 11.64 -9.07
CA SER A 364 9.75 10.58 -8.28
C SER A 364 8.35 11.02 -7.85
N VAL A 365 7.40 10.08 -7.90
CA VAL A 365 6.05 10.22 -7.35
C VAL A 365 5.76 8.97 -6.52
N HIS A 366 5.31 9.15 -5.28
CA HIS A 366 5.09 8.05 -4.34
C HIS A 366 3.85 8.33 -3.49
N ASN A 367 2.83 7.50 -3.58
CA ASN A 367 1.55 7.68 -2.87
C ASN A 367 0.94 6.37 -2.38
N HIS A 368 0.24 6.44 -1.26
CA HIS A 368 -0.75 5.43 -0.87
C HIS A 368 -2.11 5.75 -1.50
N HIS A 369 -2.97 4.72 -1.60
CA HIS A 369 -4.39 4.86 -1.93
C HIS A 369 -5.31 3.99 -1.06
N ASN A 370 -4.75 3.20 -0.13
CA ASN A 370 -5.45 2.48 0.95
C ASN A 370 -4.85 2.91 2.29
N TYR A 371 -5.37 4.00 2.84
CA TYR A 371 -4.83 4.57 4.07
C TYR A 371 -5.82 5.56 4.69
N ALA A 372 -5.56 6.00 5.92
CA ALA A 372 -6.29 7.08 6.56
C ALA A 372 -5.32 8.20 6.95
N TRP A 373 -5.71 9.44 6.65
CA TRP A 373 -4.94 10.64 6.97
C TRP A 373 -5.76 11.55 7.89
N ARG A 374 -5.08 12.20 8.82
CA ARG A 374 -5.68 13.28 9.58
C ARG A 374 -5.53 14.56 8.76
N GLU A 375 -6.67 15.12 8.32
CA GLU A 375 -6.74 16.22 7.38
C GLU A 375 -7.73 17.28 7.89
N THR A 376 -7.51 18.56 7.51
CA THR A 376 -8.44 19.64 7.84
C THR A 376 -9.31 19.97 6.63
N HIS A 377 -10.61 19.77 6.74
CA HIS A 377 -11.60 20.10 5.72
C HIS A 377 -12.69 20.99 6.30
N GLY A 378 -12.93 22.16 5.67
CA GLY A 378 -13.92 23.12 6.15
C GLY A 378 -13.70 23.59 7.61
N GLY A 379 -12.43 23.63 8.05
CA GLY A 379 -12.05 24.01 9.42
C GLY A 379 -12.24 22.90 10.46
N ARG A 380 -12.53 21.67 10.05
CA ARG A 380 -12.67 20.48 10.93
C ARG A 380 -11.50 19.53 10.70
N ASP A 381 -10.94 19.00 11.79
CA ASP A 381 -9.94 17.95 11.75
C ASP A 381 -10.63 16.58 11.66
N LEU A 382 -10.37 15.87 10.58
CA LEU A 382 -11.05 14.63 10.21
C LEU A 382 -10.05 13.53 9.88
N TRP A 383 -10.41 12.30 10.15
CA TRP A 383 -9.76 11.13 9.55
C TRP A 383 -10.38 10.87 8.18
N VAL A 384 -9.64 11.16 7.12
CA VAL A 384 -10.05 10.87 5.74
C VAL A 384 -9.52 9.50 5.34
N VAL A 385 -10.43 8.55 5.32
CA VAL A 385 -10.15 7.14 5.03
C VAL A 385 -10.36 6.89 3.55
N ARG A 386 -9.29 6.55 2.83
CA ARG A 386 -9.31 6.24 1.40
C ARG A 386 -9.07 4.76 1.17
N LYS A 387 -9.91 4.15 0.37
CA LYS A 387 -9.78 2.78 -0.12
C LYS A 387 -9.82 2.77 -1.63
N GLY A 388 -8.67 2.58 -2.27
CA GLY A 388 -8.57 2.73 -3.71
C GLY A 388 -8.87 4.16 -4.17
N ALA A 389 -8.35 5.17 -3.46
CA ALA A 389 -8.44 6.57 -3.86
C ALA A 389 -7.14 7.29 -3.53
N THR A 390 -6.63 8.10 -4.46
CA THR A 390 -5.36 8.80 -4.35
C THR A 390 -5.58 10.19 -3.78
N PRO A 391 -4.83 10.62 -2.74
CA PRO A 391 -4.82 12.02 -2.30
C PRO A 391 -4.37 12.94 -3.43
N ALA A 392 -5.07 14.06 -3.63
CA ALA A 392 -4.83 15.02 -4.69
C ALA A 392 -5.04 16.47 -4.20
N PHE A 393 -4.29 16.86 -3.17
CA PHE A 393 -4.24 18.25 -2.73
C PHE A 393 -3.63 19.14 -3.81
N PRO A 394 -3.90 20.45 -3.80
CA PRO A 394 -3.32 21.36 -4.78
C PRO A 394 -1.80 21.22 -4.92
N GLY A 395 -1.31 20.92 -6.11
CA GLY A 395 0.12 20.66 -6.39
C GLY A 395 0.64 19.29 -6.00
N GLN A 396 -0.14 18.50 -5.27
CA GLN A 396 0.25 17.13 -4.91
C GLN A 396 0.17 16.20 -6.13
N ARG A 397 1.24 15.46 -6.38
CA ARG A 397 1.31 14.50 -7.47
C ARG A 397 0.98 13.09 -7.01
N GLY A 398 0.29 12.34 -7.86
CA GLY A 398 -0.03 10.94 -7.68
C GLY A 398 0.28 10.13 -8.94
N PHE A 399 0.73 8.89 -8.78
CA PHE A 399 0.82 7.94 -9.87
C PHE A 399 -0.44 7.09 -9.88
N VAL A 400 -1.13 7.04 -11.02
CA VAL A 400 -2.36 6.28 -11.25
C VAL A 400 -2.10 5.27 -12.37
N GLY A 401 -2.19 3.98 -12.05
CA GLY A 401 -1.99 2.91 -13.02
C GLY A 401 -3.20 2.68 -13.92
N GLY A 402 -2.96 2.37 -15.20
CA GLY A 402 -3.94 1.75 -16.09
C GLY A 402 -4.05 0.23 -15.87
N SER A 403 -4.76 -0.46 -16.75
CA SER A 403 -4.64 -1.91 -16.86
C SER A 403 -3.33 -2.28 -17.56
N MET A 404 -2.89 -3.56 -17.49
CA MET A 404 -1.67 -3.99 -18.18
C MET A 404 -1.76 -3.66 -19.68
N GLY A 405 -0.85 -2.82 -20.16
CA GLY A 405 -0.79 -2.35 -21.54
C GLY A 405 -1.66 -1.12 -21.87
N ASP A 406 -2.49 -0.61 -20.97
CA ASP A 406 -3.05 0.75 -21.08
C ASP A 406 -2.08 1.77 -20.48
N ASP A 407 -2.19 3.02 -20.91
CA ASP A 407 -1.38 4.10 -20.36
C ASP A 407 -1.66 4.26 -18.85
N ALA A 408 -0.62 4.56 -18.10
CA ALA A 408 -0.71 5.10 -16.75
C ALA A 408 -0.52 6.61 -16.78
N VAL A 409 -0.78 7.32 -15.69
CA VAL A 409 -0.62 8.77 -15.63
C VAL A 409 0.03 9.23 -14.34
N ILE A 410 0.75 10.34 -14.41
CA ILE A 410 1.04 11.19 -13.26
C ILE A 410 -0.03 12.28 -13.24
N VAL A 411 -0.78 12.36 -12.16
CA VAL A 411 -1.77 13.41 -11.91
C VAL A 411 -1.23 14.43 -10.92
N GLU A 412 -1.78 15.63 -10.96
CA GLU A 412 -1.50 16.69 -9.98
C GLU A 412 -2.83 17.32 -9.55
N GLY A 413 -3.07 17.38 -8.24
CA GLY A 413 -4.26 17.99 -7.68
C GLY A 413 -4.33 19.49 -7.98
N ILE A 414 -5.54 20.00 -8.12
CA ILE A 414 -5.81 21.43 -8.38
C ILE A 414 -6.68 22.01 -7.27
N ASP A 415 -6.58 23.32 -7.03
CA ASP A 415 -7.45 24.02 -6.08
C ASP A 415 -8.76 24.41 -6.78
N SER A 416 -9.83 23.71 -6.42
CA SER A 416 -11.18 23.94 -6.92
C SER A 416 -12.22 23.56 -5.86
N ASP A 417 -13.45 24.04 -6.03
CA ASP A 417 -14.53 23.65 -5.15
C ASP A 417 -14.92 22.17 -5.34
N ASP A 418 -14.77 21.63 -6.55
CA ASP A 418 -14.96 20.20 -6.83
C ASP A 418 -13.89 19.35 -6.13
N ALA A 419 -12.63 19.80 -6.09
CA ALA A 419 -11.56 19.10 -5.37
C ALA A 419 -11.84 19.11 -3.85
N LYS A 420 -12.30 20.21 -3.28
CA LYS A 420 -12.72 20.28 -1.87
C LYS A 420 -13.89 19.37 -1.57
N ALA A 421 -14.91 19.36 -2.43
CA ALA A 421 -16.07 18.48 -2.32
C ALA A 421 -15.68 16.99 -2.42
N ALA A 422 -14.66 16.67 -3.24
CA ALA A 422 -14.07 15.34 -3.35
C ALA A 422 -13.07 15.00 -2.21
N LEU A 423 -12.99 15.80 -1.15
CA LEU A 423 -12.03 15.65 -0.05
C LEU A 423 -10.59 15.53 -0.58
N TYR A 424 -10.25 16.35 -1.59
CA TYR A 424 -8.97 16.31 -2.27
C TYR A 424 -8.54 14.89 -2.67
N SER A 425 -9.46 14.13 -3.28
CA SER A 425 -9.24 12.74 -3.67
C SER A 425 -9.50 12.56 -5.15
N THR A 426 -8.75 11.65 -5.78
CA THR A 426 -8.93 11.23 -7.18
C THR A 426 -8.83 9.72 -7.29
N ILE A 427 -9.02 9.18 -8.48
CA ILE A 427 -8.92 7.75 -8.78
C ILE A 427 -7.55 7.19 -8.40
N HIS A 428 -7.48 5.88 -8.15
CA HIS A 428 -6.24 5.13 -7.92
C HIS A 428 -5.81 4.30 -9.14
N GLY A 429 -6.74 4.01 -10.04
CA GLY A 429 -6.55 3.19 -11.23
C GLY A 429 -7.73 3.30 -12.17
N ALA A 430 -7.83 2.36 -13.11
CA ALA A 430 -8.94 2.32 -14.08
C ALA A 430 -10.27 1.84 -13.46
N GLY A 431 -10.23 1.09 -12.37
CA GLY A 431 -11.41 0.47 -11.75
C GLY A 431 -11.91 -0.77 -12.50
N ARG A 432 -12.37 -1.76 -11.75
CA ARG A 432 -12.84 -3.04 -12.32
C ARG A 432 -14.27 -2.96 -12.79
N LEU A 433 -14.56 -3.63 -13.93
CA LEU A 433 -15.91 -3.88 -14.43
C LEU A 433 -16.45 -5.23 -13.96
N PHE A 434 -15.55 -6.20 -13.76
CA PHE A 434 -15.91 -7.57 -13.40
C PHE A 434 -15.10 -8.05 -12.20
N GLY A 435 -15.75 -8.83 -11.32
CA GLY A 435 -15.06 -9.54 -10.24
C GLY A 435 -14.01 -10.51 -10.78
N ARG A 436 -13.03 -10.90 -9.95
CA ARG A 436 -11.89 -11.73 -10.39
C ARG A 436 -12.32 -13.07 -10.97
N MET A 437 -13.24 -13.77 -10.29
CA MET A 437 -13.75 -15.07 -10.74
C MET A 437 -14.59 -14.95 -12.00
N GLU A 438 -15.31 -13.85 -12.18
CA GLU A 438 -16.06 -13.57 -13.40
C GLU A 438 -15.13 -13.30 -14.58
N ALA A 439 -14.08 -12.51 -14.40
CA ALA A 439 -13.08 -12.23 -15.41
C ALA A 439 -12.41 -13.53 -15.91
N LYS A 440 -12.04 -14.46 -15.00
CA LYS A 440 -11.50 -15.78 -15.37
C LYS A 440 -12.46 -16.64 -16.19
N ARG A 441 -13.78 -16.51 -15.97
CA ARG A 441 -14.78 -17.24 -16.76
C ARG A 441 -15.09 -16.58 -18.11
N ARG A 442 -14.94 -15.24 -18.18
CA ARG A 442 -15.40 -14.43 -19.31
C ARG A 442 -14.35 -14.27 -20.39
N PHE A 443 -13.06 -14.20 -20.00
CA PHE A 443 -11.97 -13.91 -20.92
C PHE A 443 -11.08 -15.13 -21.17
N ALA A 444 -10.47 -15.17 -22.37
CA ALA A 444 -9.58 -16.24 -22.78
C ALA A 444 -8.14 -15.73 -22.87
N ARG A 445 -7.17 -16.58 -22.53
CA ARG A 445 -5.74 -16.24 -22.55
C ARG A 445 -5.26 -15.76 -23.94
N PRO A 446 -5.61 -16.41 -25.05
CA PRO A 446 -5.20 -15.93 -26.39
C PRO A 446 -5.72 -14.53 -26.73
N GLU A 447 -6.90 -14.18 -26.27
CA GLU A 447 -7.50 -12.85 -26.46
C GLU A 447 -6.71 -11.77 -25.68
N MET A 448 -6.40 -12.05 -24.43
CA MET A 448 -5.58 -11.18 -23.57
C MET A 448 -4.18 -11.02 -24.18
N ASP A 449 -3.51 -12.10 -24.58
CA ASP A 449 -2.16 -12.07 -25.16
C ASP A 449 -2.16 -11.27 -26.48
N ALA A 450 -3.16 -11.44 -27.34
CA ALA A 450 -3.30 -10.66 -28.57
C ALA A 450 -3.51 -9.16 -28.29
N TRP A 451 -4.25 -8.83 -27.24
CA TRP A 451 -4.45 -7.44 -26.83
C TRP A 451 -3.14 -6.78 -26.36
N ILE A 452 -2.38 -7.47 -25.50
CA ILE A 452 -1.07 -7.07 -24.99
C ILE A 452 -0.07 -6.90 -26.14
N GLN A 453 -0.02 -7.89 -27.05
CA GLN A 453 0.87 -7.85 -28.20
C GLN A 453 0.61 -6.65 -29.12
N ARG A 454 -0.68 -6.31 -29.39
CA ARG A 454 -1.02 -5.12 -30.19
C ARG A 454 -0.53 -3.81 -29.55
N ARG A 455 -0.35 -3.78 -28.24
CA ARG A 455 0.17 -2.62 -27.49
C ARG A 455 1.70 -2.58 -27.43
N GLY A 456 2.37 -3.61 -27.94
CA GLY A 456 3.84 -3.71 -27.92
C GLY A 456 4.42 -3.90 -26.53
N VAL A 457 3.66 -4.49 -25.60
CA VAL A 457 4.09 -4.75 -24.24
C VAL A 457 4.68 -6.14 -24.11
N PHE A 458 5.84 -6.25 -23.47
CA PHE A 458 6.42 -7.52 -23.06
C PHE A 458 5.90 -7.87 -21.66
N LEU A 459 5.04 -8.88 -21.58
CA LEU A 459 4.39 -9.31 -20.35
C LEU A 459 5.04 -10.56 -19.78
N MET A 460 5.35 -10.55 -18.49
CA MET A 460 5.71 -11.75 -17.72
C MET A 460 4.74 -11.94 -16.54
N GLY A 461 4.23 -13.15 -16.41
CA GLY A 461 3.24 -13.50 -15.38
C GLY A 461 1.83 -13.15 -15.81
N ALA A 462 1.06 -12.58 -14.88
CA ALA A 462 -0.36 -12.27 -14.96
C ALA A 462 -1.29 -13.48 -15.16
N ASP A 463 -2.52 -13.36 -14.64
CA ASP A 463 -3.59 -14.32 -14.85
C ASP A 463 -4.83 -13.61 -15.40
N LEU A 464 -5.82 -14.37 -15.85
CA LEU A 464 -7.03 -13.86 -16.50
C LEU A 464 -7.89 -12.97 -15.60
N ASP A 465 -7.78 -13.08 -14.27
CA ASP A 465 -8.47 -12.18 -13.37
C ASP A 465 -7.97 -10.73 -13.48
N GLU A 466 -6.77 -10.50 -14.01
CA GLU A 466 -6.20 -9.18 -14.27
C GLU A 466 -6.23 -8.80 -15.78
N SER A 467 -7.03 -9.52 -16.58
CA SER A 467 -7.20 -9.19 -18.01
C SER A 467 -7.57 -7.71 -18.21
N PRO A 468 -6.96 -7.00 -19.18
CA PRO A 468 -7.29 -5.60 -19.48
C PRO A 468 -8.77 -5.37 -19.77
N MET A 469 -9.48 -6.37 -20.29
CA MET A 469 -10.90 -6.29 -20.57
C MET A 469 -11.78 -6.33 -19.29
N ALA A 470 -11.18 -6.64 -18.13
CA ALA A 470 -11.87 -6.60 -16.85
C ALA A 470 -11.94 -5.22 -16.23
N TYR A 471 -11.34 -4.21 -16.86
CA TYR A 471 -11.19 -2.84 -16.34
C TYR A 471 -11.87 -1.81 -17.24
N ARG A 472 -12.28 -0.66 -16.64
CA ARG A 472 -12.66 0.55 -17.37
C ARG A 472 -11.47 1.12 -18.12
N ARG A 473 -11.71 2.04 -19.04
CA ARG A 473 -10.64 2.80 -19.68
C ARG A 473 -10.25 3.96 -18.76
N LEU A 474 -8.93 4.15 -18.57
CA LEU A 474 -8.41 5.16 -17.66
C LEU A 474 -8.88 6.57 -18.04
N ASP A 475 -8.91 6.90 -19.35
CA ASP A 475 -9.35 8.23 -19.81
C ASP A 475 -10.83 8.50 -19.49
N GLU A 476 -11.69 7.48 -19.51
CA GLU A 476 -13.10 7.62 -19.15
C GLU A 476 -13.29 8.02 -17.69
N VAL A 477 -12.56 7.36 -16.76
CA VAL A 477 -12.66 7.66 -15.33
C VAL A 477 -11.93 8.97 -14.97
N LEU A 478 -10.84 9.31 -15.66
CA LEU A 478 -10.13 10.58 -15.48
C LEU A 478 -10.99 11.79 -15.85
N ALA A 479 -11.84 11.65 -16.89
CA ALA A 479 -12.71 12.73 -17.34
C ALA A 479 -13.63 13.26 -16.22
N PHE A 480 -14.12 12.40 -15.33
CA PHE A 480 -14.92 12.80 -14.18
C PHE A 480 -14.14 13.52 -13.07
N HIS A 481 -12.83 13.46 -13.11
CA HIS A 481 -11.94 14.12 -12.15
C HIS A 481 -11.21 15.34 -12.73
N ALA A 482 -11.54 15.76 -13.95
CA ALA A 482 -10.86 16.87 -14.63
C ALA A 482 -10.94 18.20 -13.86
N ALA A 483 -11.95 18.40 -13.02
CA ALA A 483 -12.12 19.57 -12.17
C ALA A 483 -11.34 19.49 -10.83
N SER A 484 -10.80 18.31 -10.46
CA SER A 484 -10.08 18.10 -9.19
C SER A 484 -8.61 17.72 -9.37
N ALA A 485 -8.24 17.18 -10.53
CA ALA A 485 -6.86 16.80 -10.83
C ALA A 485 -6.57 16.91 -12.33
N ARG A 486 -5.33 17.28 -12.67
CA ARG A 486 -4.85 17.35 -14.06
C ARG A 486 -3.82 16.28 -14.34
N VAL A 487 -3.78 15.76 -15.57
CA VAL A 487 -2.72 14.86 -16.04
C VAL A 487 -1.46 15.67 -16.33
N VAL A 488 -0.34 15.30 -15.72
CA VAL A 488 0.97 15.95 -15.91
C VAL A 488 1.83 15.15 -16.88
N HIS A 489 1.78 13.81 -16.80
CA HIS A 489 2.45 12.89 -17.71
C HIS A 489 1.54 11.72 -18.06
N ARG A 490 1.66 11.26 -19.32
CA ARG A 490 1.15 9.96 -19.77
C ARG A 490 2.32 9.00 -19.92
N LEU A 491 2.17 7.84 -19.33
CA LEU A 491 3.22 6.83 -19.25
C LEU A 491 2.75 5.58 -20.01
N ARG A 492 3.35 5.30 -21.15
CA ARG A 492 3.02 4.15 -21.99
C ARG A 492 3.83 2.93 -21.54
N PRO A 493 3.21 1.86 -21.03
CA PRO A 493 3.92 0.65 -20.65
C PRO A 493 4.50 -0.07 -21.88
N PHE A 494 5.71 -0.63 -21.73
CA PHE A 494 6.36 -1.48 -22.70
C PHE A 494 6.91 -2.79 -22.10
N SER A 495 6.93 -2.87 -20.78
CA SER A 495 7.27 -4.07 -20.01
C SER A 495 6.40 -4.13 -18.75
N VAL A 496 5.80 -5.29 -18.48
CA VAL A 496 4.96 -5.54 -17.31
C VAL A 496 5.37 -6.87 -16.68
N VAL A 497 5.62 -6.85 -15.36
CA VAL A 497 5.90 -8.05 -14.58
C VAL A 497 4.92 -8.16 -13.44
N MET A 498 4.22 -9.28 -13.37
CA MET A 498 3.23 -9.61 -12.34
C MET A 498 3.46 -11.04 -11.82
N ALA A 499 2.73 -11.43 -10.79
CA ALA A 499 2.74 -12.82 -10.34
C ALA A 499 2.22 -13.77 -11.42
N GLY A 500 2.78 -14.97 -11.49
CA GLY A 500 2.42 -15.97 -12.50
C GLY A 500 0.99 -16.51 -12.33
N SER A 501 0.47 -17.11 -13.42
CA SER A 501 -0.79 -17.88 -13.38
C SER A 501 -0.58 -19.14 -12.53
N GLY A 502 -1.51 -19.44 -11.64
CA GLY A 502 -1.47 -20.63 -10.77
C GLY A 502 -1.16 -20.33 -9.30
N GLU A 503 -0.89 -19.10 -8.91
CA GLU A 503 -0.89 -18.72 -7.51
C GLU A 503 -2.34 -18.60 -7.03
N VAL A 504 -2.74 -19.53 -6.16
CA VAL A 504 -4.05 -19.48 -5.51
C VAL A 504 -3.96 -18.47 -4.37
N ASP A 505 -4.61 -17.33 -4.55
CA ASP A 505 -4.82 -16.38 -3.46
C ASP A 505 -6.04 -16.80 -2.64
N PRO A 506 -5.89 -17.25 -1.40
CA PRO A 506 -7.02 -17.67 -0.57
C PRO A 506 -7.89 -16.48 -0.13
N PHE A 507 -7.47 -15.25 -0.43
CA PHE A 507 -8.17 -13.99 -0.11
C PHE A 507 -8.72 -13.29 -1.37
N LYS A 508 -8.65 -13.95 -2.53
CA LYS A 508 -9.28 -13.46 -3.77
C LYS A 508 -10.75 -13.81 -3.81
N ASP A 509 -11.56 -12.81 -4.16
CA ASP A 509 -12.98 -12.94 -4.46
C ASP A 509 -13.27 -13.80 -5.69
#